data_a4d849958697a437760aca9435100c8c
#
_entry.id   a4d849958697a437760aca9435100c8c
#
_cell.length_a   1.000
_cell.length_b   1.000
_cell.length_c   1.000
_cell.angle_alpha   90.00
_cell.angle_beta   90.00
_cell.angle_gamma   90.00
#
_symmetry.space_group_name_H-M   'P 1'
#
loop_
_entity.id
_entity.type
_entity.pdbx_description
1 polymer ?
#
loop_
_entity_poly.entity_id
_entity_poly.type
_entity_poly.pdbx_seq_one_letter_code
_entity_poly.pdbx_strand_id
1 'polypeptide(L)'
;MTAETRGGEPEPRPNGRSTRRYVVGAIALLAVGAFVALLVLGLTARSVDRSIDSAIARGELEQAPEFTLPVLANGEALGKREGDELSLSELRGRPVILNFWASWCDPCRREAPILEDAWRAGRARGAVVLGVDVQDLTGNARDFIAKFKQTYPHVRDKGEGTYRRYGLTGLPETYFLDRAGRVRAHWVGEIDADQMADGLELILSPPSR
;
A
#
# COMPACT_ATOMS: atom_id res chain seq x y z
N MET A 1 -10.00 -57.39 -81.72
CA MET A 1 -9.01 -56.51 -81.02
C MET A 1 -9.79 -55.58 -80.19
N THR A 2 -9.98 -55.93 -78.90
CA THR A 2 -10.76 -55.16 -77.91
C THR A 2 -9.77 -54.48 -76.97
N ALA A 3 -9.82 -53.14 -76.98
CA ALA A 3 -9.00 -52.33 -76.09
C ALA A 3 -9.74 -52.14 -74.77
N GLU A 4 -9.14 -52.66 -73.70
CA GLU A 4 -9.60 -52.59 -72.33
C GLU A 4 -9.16 -51.23 -71.69
N THR A 5 -10.09 -50.35 -71.45
CA THR A 5 -9.84 -49.10 -70.76
C THR A 5 -9.82 -49.36 -69.25
N ARG A 6 -8.61 -49.24 -68.63
CA ARG A 6 -8.44 -49.23 -67.15
C ARG A 6 -9.01 -47.91 -66.56
N GLY A 7 -10.05 -48.08 -65.75
CA GLY A 7 -10.56 -47.01 -64.95
C GLY A 7 -9.59 -46.68 -63.79
N GLY A 8 -9.12 -45.42 -63.74
CA GLY A 8 -8.34 -44.90 -62.62
C GLY A 8 -9.27 -44.69 -61.42
N GLU A 9 -8.88 -45.30 -60.28
CA GLU A 9 -9.49 -45.02 -58.96
C GLU A 9 -9.24 -43.56 -58.58
N PRO A 10 -10.26 -42.86 -58.07
CA PRO A 10 -10.07 -41.48 -57.60
C PRO A 10 -9.30 -41.49 -56.27
N GLU A 11 -8.19 -40.74 -56.22
CA GLU A 11 -7.42 -40.49 -55.00
C GLU A 11 -8.29 -39.88 -53.92
N PRO A 12 -8.14 -40.30 -52.63
CA PRO A 12 -8.91 -39.72 -51.52
C PRO A 12 -8.50 -38.30 -51.25
N ARG A 13 -9.43 -37.37 -51.44
CA ARG A 13 -9.22 -35.92 -51.10
C ARG A 13 -9.00 -35.76 -49.59
N PRO A 14 -7.95 -35.01 -49.15
CA PRO A 14 -7.70 -34.84 -47.74
C PRO A 14 -8.86 -34.11 -47.07
N ASN A 15 -9.33 -34.70 -45.96
CA ASN A 15 -10.49 -34.25 -45.19
C ASN A 15 -10.16 -32.92 -44.44
N GLY A 16 -10.34 -31.77 -45.09
CA GLY A 16 -10.04 -30.42 -44.57
C GLY A 16 -10.81 -30.02 -43.28
N ARG A 17 -11.77 -30.88 -42.87
CA ARG A 17 -12.54 -30.63 -41.63
C ARG A 17 -11.78 -31.02 -40.35
N SER A 18 -10.90 -32.03 -40.42
CA SER A 18 -10.11 -32.44 -39.25
C SER A 18 -9.02 -31.45 -38.92
N THR A 19 -8.29 -30.97 -39.91
CA THR A 19 -7.19 -29.98 -39.71
C THR A 19 -7.70 -28.68 -39.14
N ARG A 20 -8.87 -28.18 -39.60
CA ARG A 20 -9.48 -26.96 -39.05
C ARG A 20 -9.86 -27.10 -37.57
N ARG A 21 -10.36 -28.30 -37.15
CA ARG A 21 -10.68 -28.55 -35.73
C ARG A 21 -9.44 -28.57 -34.84
N TYR A 22 -8.32 -29.13 -35.29
CA TYR A 22 -7.06 -29.11 -34.55
C TYR A 22 -6.47 -27.70 -34.47
N VAL A 23 -6.54 -26.91 -35.54
CA VAL A 23 -6.07 -25.51 -35.54
C VAL A 23 -6.91 -24.65 -34.59
N VAL A 24 -8.24 -24.80 -34.61
CA VAL A 24 -9.12 -24.05 -33.67
C VAL A 24 -8.84 -24.48 -32.23
N GLY A 25 -8.66 -25.80 -31.98
CA GLY A 25 -8.29 -26.30 -30.65
C GLY A 25 -6.96 -25.77 -30.16
N ALA A 26 -5.93 -25.71 -31.02
CA ALA A 26 -4.61 -25.17 -30.69
C ALA A 26 -4.68 -23.68 -30.36
N ILE A 27 -5.45 -22.89 -31.12
CA ILE A 27 -5.65 -21.46 -30.87
C ILE A 27 -6.39 -21.24 -29.53
N ALA A 28 -7.41 -22.05 -29.24
CA ALA A 28 -8.13 -21.97 -27.96
C ALA A 28 -7.22 -22.29 -26.76
N LEU A 29 -6.38 -23.34 -26.87
CA LEU A 29 -5.40 -23.67 -25.82
C LEU A 29 -4.36 -22.57 -25.62
N LEU A 30 -3.84 -21.96 -26.71
CA LEU A 30 -2.92 -20.82 -26.61
C LEU A 30 -3.59 -19.60 -25.95
N ALA A 31 -4.85 -19.32 -26.29
CA ALA A 31 -5.58 -18.21 -25.67
C ALA A 31 -5.82 -18.44 -24.17
N VAL A 32 -6.18 -19.66 -23.77
CA VAL A 32 -6.32 -20.04 -22.35
C VAL A 32 -4.95 -19.95 -21.64
N GLY A 33 -3.89 -20.46 -22.25
CA GLY A 33 -2.55 -20.38 -21.68
C GLY A 33 -2.08 -18.93 -21.49
N ALA A 34 -2.30 -18.07 -22.49
CA ALA A 34 -1.98 -16.63 -22.40
C ALA A 34 -2.83 -15.95 -21.31
N PHE A 35 -4.11 -16.27 -21.20
CA PHE A 35 -4.99 -15.73 -20.16
C PHE A 35 -4.54 -16.15 -18.76
N VAL A 36 -4.20 -17.42 -18.56
CA VAL A 36 -3.68 -17.93 -17.28
C VAL A 36 -2.33 -17.25 -16.94
N ALA A 37 -1.44 -17.11 -17.93
CA ALA A 37 -0.17 -16.42 -17.73
C ALA A 37 -0.38 -14.96 -17.32
N LEU A 38 -1.32 -14.23 -17.95
CA LEU A 38 -1.68 -12.86 -17.58
C LEU A 38 -2.29 -12.78 -16.17
N LEU A 39 -3.11 -13.75 -15.78
CA LEU A 39 -3.64 -13.83 -14.42
C LEU A 39 -2.52 -14.07 -13.39
N VAL A 40 -1.61 -15.00 -13.66
CA VAL A 40 -0.47 -15.28 -12.76
C VAL A 40 0.43 -14.06 -12.65
N LEU A 41 0.77 -13.40 -13.78
CA LEU A 41 1.56 -12.18 -13.78
C LEU A 41 0.83 -11.04 -13.03
N GLY A 42 -0.48 -10.91 -13.20
CA GLY A 42 -1.29 -9.92 -12.49
C GLY A 42 -1.36 -10.17 -10.97
N LEU A 43 -1.43 -11.43 -10.55
CA LEU A 43 -1.43 -11.81 -9.14
C LEU A 43 -0.05 -11.61 -8.49
N THR A 44 1.03 -11.95 -9.19
CA THR A 44 2.40 -11.74 -8.67
C THR A 44 2.79 -10.26 -8.64
N ALA A 45 2.30 -9.45 -9.60
CA ALA A 45 2.51 -8.00 -9.59
C ALA A 45 1.72 -7.27 -8.47
N ARG A 46 0.73 -7.93 -7.86
CA ARG A 46 -0.06 -7.42 -6.71
C ARG A 46 0.40 -7.96 -5.36
N SER A 47 1.56 -8.62 -5.29
CA SER A 47 2.10 -9.04 -4.00
C SER A 47 2.29 -7.80 -3.12
N VAL A 48 1.54 -7.73 -2.01
CA VAL A 48 1.72 -6.73 -0.95
C VAL A 48 3.14 -6.90 -0.43
N ASP A 49 3.91 -5.81 -0.41
CA ASP A 49 5.26 -5.82 0.14
C ASP A 49 5.18 -5.98 1.66
N ARG A 50 5.46 -7.19 2.15
CA ARG A 50 5.53 -7.53 3.57
C ARG A 50 6.96 -7.58 4.11
N SER A 51 7.89 -6.92 3.43
CA SER A 51 9.29 -6.89 3.84
C SER A 51 9.44 -6.31 5.25
N ILE A 52 8.69 -5.25 5.55
CA ILE A 52 8.71 -4.57 6.86
C ILE A 52 8.28 -5.53 7.97
N ASP A 53 7.11 -6.18 7.85
CA ASP A 53 6.60 -7.09 8.89
C ASP A 53 7.52 -8.30 9.09
N SER A 54 8.08 -8.83 7.99
CA SER A 54 9.02 -9.93 8.05
C SER A 54 10.36 -9.53 8.70
N ALA A 55 10.82 -8.29 8.48
CA ALA A 55 12.01 -7.74 9.14
C ALA A 55 11.77 -7.53 10.64
N ILE A 56 10.63 -6.94 11.01
CA ILE A 56 10.23 -6.76 12.43
C ILE A 56 10.19 -8.14 13.13
N ALA A 57 9.59 -9.15 12.52
CA ALA A 57 9.49 -10.49 13.08
C ALA A 57 10.87 -11.16 13.29
N ARG A 58 11.91 -10.78 12.51
CA ARG A 58 13.31 -11.21 12.71
C ARG A 58 14.09 -10.34 13.68
N GLY A 59 13.48 -9.28 14.24
CA GLY A 59 14.17 -8.30 15.07
C GLY A 59 15.07 -7.33 14.28
N GLU A 60 14.90 -7.24 12.98
CA GLU A 60 15.64 -6.34 12.09
C GLU A 60 14.93 -4.98 12.04
N LEU A 61 15.72 -3.90 11.99
CA LEU A 61 15.18 -2.54 11.86
C LEU A 61 15.28 -2.09 10.39
N GLU A 62 14.18 -2.13 9.67
CA GLU A 62 14.12 -1.70 8.27
C GLU A 62 13.81 -0.21 8.16
N GLN A 63 14.35 0.44 7.12
CA GLN A 63 14.04 1.83 6.80
C GLN A 63 12.60 1.93 6.31
N ALA A 64 11.86 2.88 6.87
CA ALA A 64 10.53 3.20 6.34
C ALA A 64 10.63 3.64 4.88
N PRO A 65 9.76 3.14 3.98
CA PRO A 65 9.74 3.54 2.58
C PRO A 65 9.58 5.05 2.44
N GLU A 66 10.46 5.66 1.65
CA GLU A 66 10.48 7.12 1.45
C GLU A 66 9.28 7.56 0.60
N PHE A 67 8.77 8.75 0.92
CA PHE A 67 7.75 9.44 0.13
C PHE A 67 7.94 10.95 0.17
N THR A 68 7.38 11.64 -0.81
CA THR A 68 7.18 13.08 -0.84
C THR A 68 5.73 13.33 -1.20
N LEU A 69 4.99 13.98 -0.31
CA LEU A 69 3.55 14.18 -0.43
C LEU A 69 3.18 15.61 -0.08
N PRO A 70 2.14 16.17 -0.72
CA PRO A 70 1.64 17.50 -0.38
C PRO A 70 0.99 17.53 1.01
N VAL A 71 1.28 18.57 1.76
CA VAL A 71 0.64 18.85 3.05
C VAL A 71 -0.85 19.12 2.82
N LEU A 72 -1.69 18.40 3.55
CA LEU A 72 -3.14 18.54 3.52
C LEU A 72 -3.64 19.54 4.55
N ALA A 73 -3.08 19.48 5.78
CA ALA A 73 -3.45 20.36 6.90
C ALA A 73 -2.38 20.35 7.99
N ASN A 74 -2.39 21.37 8.84
CA ASN A 74 -1.59 21.51 10.08
C ASN A 74 -0.06 21.41 9.86
N GLY A 75 0.43 21.77 8.68
CA GLY A 75 1.85 21.69 8.33
C GLY A 75 2.73 22.66 9.11
N GLU A 76 2.17 23.68 9.74
CA GLU A 76 2.86 24.75 10.46
C GLU A 76 3.75 24.19 11.59
N ALA A 77 3.33 23.08 12.21
CA ALA A 77 4.13 22.37 13.21
C ALA A 77 5.49 21.84 12.66
N LEU A 78 5.60 21.76 11.35
CA LEU A 78 6.79 21.35 10.60
C LEU A 78 7.38 22.49 9.76
N GLY A 79 6.89 23.73 9.92
CA GLY A 79 7.30 24.88 9.11
C GLY A 79 6.82 24.83 7.65
N LYS A 80 5.77 24.08 7.37
CA LYS A 80 5.16 23.89 6.04
C LYS A 80 3.78 24.54 5.99
N ARG A 81 3.38 24.97 4.80
CA ARG A 81 2.01 25.43 4.51
C ARG A 81 1.24 24.33 3.79
N GLU A 82 -0.06 24.45 3.79
CA GLU A 82 -0.91 23.59 2.95
C GLU A 82 -0.49 23.67 1.48
N GLY A 83 -0.35 22.49 0.86
CA GLY A 83 0.13 22.32 -0.52
C GLY A 83 1.64 22.25 -0.68
N ASP A 84 2.45 22.63 0.33
CA ASP A 84 3.90 22.44 0.30
C ASP A 84 4.22 20.92 0.31
N GLU A 85 5.30 20.53 -0.37
CA GLU A 85 5.79 19.16 -0.35
C GLU A 85 6.48 18.85 0.99
N LEU A 86 6.17 17.69 1.57
CA LEU A 86 6.83 17.12 2.74
C LEU A 86 7.39 15.76 2.39
N SER A 87 8.71 15.59 2.53
CA SER A 87 9.39 14.30 2.42
C SER A 87 9.53 13.66 3.79
N LEU A 88 9.38 12.33 3.89
CA LEU A 88 9.58 11.62 5.15
C LEU A 88 11.01 11.82 5.69
N SER A 89 12.00 11.92 4.80
CA SER A 89 13.40 12.19 5.16
C SER A 89 13.61 13.52 5.88
N GLU A 90 12.76 14.54 5.70
CA GLU A 90 12.82 15.81 6.44
C GLU A 90 12.51 15.64 7.93
N LEU A 91 11.90 14.53 8.32
CA LEU A 91 11.59 14.20 9.70
C LEU A 91 12.70 13.40 10.40
N ARG A 92 13.83 13.13 9.73
CA ARG A 92 14.99 12.48 10.35
C ARG A 92 15.46 13.25 11.59
N GLY A 93 15.88 12.53 12.61
CA GLY A 93 16.21 13.10 13.94
C GLY A 93 15.02 13.18 14.89
N ARG A 94 13.80 12.98 14.41
CA ARG A 94 12.56 12.97 15.19
C ARG A 94 11.94 11.59 15.18
N PRO A 95 11.43 11.07 16.32
CA PRO A 95 10.55 9.90 16.32
C PRO A 95 9.24 10.24 15.59
N VAL A 96 8.70 9.32 14.79
CA VAL A 96 7.47 9.55 14.02
C VAL A 96 6.46 8.44 14.25
N ILE A 97 5.22 8.81 14.57
CA ILE A 97 4.05 7.96 14.44
C ILE A 97 3.43 8.29 13.09
N LEU A 98 3.49 7.35 12.16
CA LEU A 98 2.95 7.48 10.80
C LEU A 98 1.66 6.68 10.71
N ASN A 99 0.53 7.38 10.60
CA ASN A 99 -0.79 6.75 10.56
C ASN A 99 -1.45 6.93 9.19
N PHE A 100 -1.86 5.82 8.58
CA PHE A 100 -2.60 5.80 7.32
C PHE A 100 -4.09 5.71 7.59
N TRP A 101 -4.85 6.65 7.01
CA TRP A 101 -6.26 6.82 7.33
C TRP A 101 -7.08 7.33 6.14
N ALA A 102 -8.43 7.25 6.26
CA ALA A 102 -9.38 7.91 5.37
C ALA A 102 -10.63 8.36 6.14
N SER A 103 -11.34 9.37 5.64
CA SER A 103 -12.54 9.93 6.31
C SER A 103 -13.71 8.95 6.37
N TRP A 104 -13.80 8.03 5.41
CA TRP A 104 -14.84 7.00 5.32
C TRP A 104 -14.57 5.76 6.21
N CYS A 105 -13.36 5.65 6.78
CA CYS A 105 -12.93 4.52 7.60
C CYS A 105 -13.48 4.67 9.03
N ASP A 106 -14.42 3.82 9.42
CA ASP A 106 -15.02 3.88 10.76
C ASP A 106 -14.04 3.58 11.91
N PRO A 107 -13.10 2.59 11.82
CA PRO A 107 -12.07 2.43 12.84
C PRO A 107 -11.17 3.67 12.98
N CYS A 108 -10.82 4.34 11.87
CA CYS A 108 -10.01 5.57 11.89
C CYS A 108 -10.69 6.70 12.70
N ARG A 109 -12.04 6.74 12.69
CA ARG A 109 -12.80 7.70 13.49
C ARG A 109 -12.68 7.46 14.99
N ARG A 110 -12.61 6.18 15.40
CA ARG A 110 -12.50 5.82 16.81
C ARG A 110 -11.12 6.10 17.37
N GLU A 111 -10.05 5.87 16.57
CA GLU A 111 -8.68 6.13 17.01
C GLU A 111 -8.24 7.61 16.87
N ALA A 112 -9.00 8.45 16.13
CA ALA A 112 -8.62 9.85 15.88
C ALA A 112 -8.34 10.66 17.17
N PRO A 113 -9.10 10.53 18.28
CA PRO A 113 -8.76 11.18 19.55
C PRO A 113 -7.46 10.66 20.17
N ILE A 114 -7.18 9.35 20.03
CA ILE A 114 -5.96 8.70 20.57
C ILE A 114 -4.71 9.26 19.89
N LEU A 115 -4.77 9.44 18.56
CA LEU A 115 -3.66 10.06 17.79
C LEU A 115 -3.44 11.52 18.21
N GLU A 116 -4.49 12.28 18.45
CA GLU A 116 -4.36 13.67 18.93
C GLU A 116 -3.74 13.71 20.33
N ASP A 117 -4.14 12.82 21.24
CA ASP A 117 -3.54 12.72 22.56
C ASP A 117 -2.05 12.30 22.48
N ALA A 118 -1.72 11.35 21.63
CA ALA A 118 -0.33 10.95 21.37
C ALA A 118 0.51 12.12 20.82
N TRP A 119 -0.06 12.92 19.91
CA TRP A 119 0.57 14.15 19.43
C TRP A 119 0.85 15.14 20.55
N ARG A 120 -0.13 15.42 21.38
CA ARG A 120 0.02 16.35 22.52
C ARG A 120 1.07 15.89 23.52
N ALA A 121 1.09 14.58 23.83
CA ALA A 121 2.06 13.99 24.74
C ALA A 121 3.47 13.94 24.13
N GLY A 122 3.58 13.63 22.83
CA GLY A 122 4.86 13.37 22.17
C GLY A 122 5.59 14.61 21.67
N ARG A 123 4.87 15.67 21.23
CA ARG A 123 5.47 16.85 20.59
C ARG A 123 6.49 17.59 21.46
N ALA A 124 6.26 17.70 22.76
CA ALA A 124 7.19 18.32 23.70
C ALA A 124 8.48 17.51 23.86
N ARG A 125 8.44 16.21 23.54
CA ARG A 125 9.58 15.27 23.55
C ARG A 125 10.23 15.14 22.15
N GLY A 126 9.76 15.94 21.17
CA GLY A 126 10.27 15.98 19.80
C GLY A 126 9.66 14.96 18.84
N ALA A 127 8.66 14.19 19.27
CA ALA A 127 7.95 13.26 18.39
C ALA A 127 7.02 14.00 17.41
N VAL A 128 6.75 13.37 16.28
CA VAL A 128 5.76 13.81 15.29
C VAL A 128 4.70 12.71 15.14
N VAL A 129 3.44 13.09 15.14
CA VAL A 129 2.37 12.29 14.54
C VAL A 129 2.15 12.86 13.13
N LEU A 130 2.21 12.01 12.12
CA LEU A 130 1.95 12.37 10.72
C LEU A 130 0.82 11.50 10.18
N GLY A 131 -0.31 12.12 9.87
CA GLY A 131 -1.42 11.45 9.19
C GLY A 131 -1.20 11.42 7.69
N VAL A 132 -1.36 10.26 7.07
CA VAL A 132 -1.34 10.08 5.62
C VAL A 132 -2.75 9.74 5.16
N ASP A 133 -3.41 10.72 4.58
CA ASP A 133 -4.74 10.55 3.96
C ASP A 133 -4.61 9.80 2.65
N VAL A 134 -5.29 8.66 2.51
CA VAL A 134 -5.27 7.81 1.33
C VAL A 134 -6.69 7.48 0.86
N GLN A 135 -6.88 7.26 -0.43
CA GLN A 135 -8.16 6.81 -1.01
C GLN A 135 -9.38 7.68 -0.62
N ASP A 136 -9.18 8.98 -0.49
CA ASP A 136 -10.20 9.91 0.02
C ASP A 136 -10.43 11.11 -0.91
N LEU A 137 -11.47 11.88 -0.65
CA LEU A 137 -11.72 13.18 -1.25
C LEU A 137 -11.19 14.29 -0.33
N THR A 138 -10.49 15.28 -0.90
CA THR A 138 -9.85 16.36 -0.12
C THR A 138 -10.82 17.09 0.82
N GLY A 139 -12.04 17.34 0.39
CA GLY A 139 -13.07 17.97 1.23
C GLY A 139 -13.42 17.11 2.44
N ASN A 140 -13.70 15.83 2.22
CA ASN A 140 -14.07 14.90 3.28
C ASN A 140 -12.93 14.71 4.29
N ALA A 141 -11.67 14.64 3.80
CA ALA A 141 -10.49 14.54 4.66
C ALA A 141 -10.34 15.77 5.56
N ARG A 142 -10.53 16.99 5.03
CA ARG A 142 -10.50 18.23 5.84
C ARG A 142 -11.63 18.28 6.87
N ASP A 143 -12.84 17.89 6.47
CA ASP A 143 -14.00 17.83 7.37
C ASP A 143 -13.76 16.85 8.52
N PHE A 144 -13.10 15.71 8.23
CA PHE A 144 -12.67 14.74 9.22
C PHE A 144 -11.69 15.36 10.23
N ILE A 145 -10.60 15.98 9.74
CA ILE A 145 -9.58 16.64 10.57
C ILE A 145 -10.25 17.69 11.49
N ALA A 146 -11.12 18.53 10.93
CA ALA A 146 -11.85 19.56 11.68
C ALA A 146 -12.80 18.95 12.71
N LYS A 147 -13.57 17.92 12.34
CA LYS A 147 -14.54 17.23 13.21
C LYS A 147 -13.88 16.63 14.44
N PHE A 148 -12.72 15.97 14.26
CA PHE A 148 -11.96 15.34 15.34
C PHE A 148 -10.96 16.27 16.01
N LYS A 149 -10.93 17.56 15.59
CA LYS A 149 -10.05 18.61 16.15
C LYS A 149 -8.57 18.19 16.15
N GLN A 150 -8.16 17.50 15.10
CA GLN A 150 -6.78 17.06 14.96
C GLN A 150 -5.87 18.26 14.69
N THR A 151 -4.75 18.34 15.43
CA THR A 151 -3.79 19.47 15.34
C THR A 151 -2.42 19.03 14.86
N TYR A 152 -2.21 17.74 14.63
CA TYR A 152 -0.98 17.20 14.05
C TYR A 152 -0.96 17.33 12.51
N PRO A 153 0.24 17.30 11.89
CA PRO A 153 0.39 17.40 10.44
C PRO A 153 -0.28 16.26 9.68
N HIS A 154 -0.89 16.60 8.55
CA HIS A 154 -1.45 15.64 7.59
C HIS A 154 -0.90 15.89 6.19
N VAL A 155 -0.56 14.81 5.50
CA VAL A 155 -0.21 14.79 4.07
C VAL A 155 -1.20 13.92 3.30
N ARG A 156 -1.20 14.05 1.97
CA ARG A 156 -2.16 13.33 1.12
C ARG A 156 -1.49 12.52 0.02
N ASP A 157 -1.75 11.20 -0.02
CA ASP A 157 -1.35 10.30 -1.11
C ASP A 157 -2.50 10.11 -2.13
N LYS A 158 -2.57 11.01 -3.12
CA LYS A 158 -3.60 10.95 -4.18
C LYS A 158 -3.45 9.75 -5.10
N GLY A 159 -2.24 9.21 -5.24
CA GLY A 159 -1.90 8.18 -6.22
C GLY A 159 -1.74 6.78 -5.63
N GLU A 160 -2.00 6.60 -4.33
CA GLU A 160 -1.83 5.34 -3.61
C GLU A 160 -0.41 4.75 -3.72
N GLY A 161 0.57 5.56 -4.13
CA GLY A 161 1.95 5.10 -4.29
C GLY A 161 2.57 4.73 -2.95
N THR A 162 2.29 5.51 -1.92
CA THR A 162 2.75 5.28 -0.55
C THR A 162 2.01 4.11 0.07
N TYR A 163 0.68 4.02 -0.13
CA TYR A 163 -0.15 2.89 0.27
C TYR A 163 0.46 1.54 -0.16
N ARG A 164 0.84 1.43 -1.45
CA ARG A 164 1.44 0.20 -1.99
C ARG A 164 2.85 -0.08 -1.46
N ARG A 165 3.70 0.96 -1.34
CA ARG A 165 5.09 0.80 -0.84
C ARG A 165 5.16 0.37 0.61
N TYR A 166 4.20 0.79 1.43
CA TYR A 166 4.09 0.35 2.83
C TYR A 166 3.40 -1.01 2.97
N GLY A 167 2.91 -1.59 1.89
CA GLY A 167 2.25 -2.90 1.91
C GLY A 167 0.94 -2.91 2.68
N LEU A 168 0.23 -1.77 2.72
CA LEU A 168 -1.01 -1.64 3.48
C LEU A 168 -2.07 -2.64 3.00
N THR A 169 -2.72 -3.30 3.96
CA THR A 169 -3.76 -4.30 3.71
C THR A 169 -5.17 -3.77 3.97
N GLY A 170 -5.25 -2.66 4.71
CA GLY A 170 -6.50 -2.00 5.08
C GLY A 170 -6.24 -0.65 5.75
N LEU A 171 -7.27 -0.10 6.39
CA LEU A 171 -7.18 1.12 7.18
C LEU A 171 -7.91 0.93 8.52
N PRO A 172 -7.40 1.53 9.59
CA PRO A 172 -6.12 2.25 9.68
C PRO A 172 -4.93 1.30 9.79
N GLU A 173 -3.74 1.80 9.48
CA GLU A 173 -2.47 1.14 9.83
C GLU A 173 -1.49 2.19 10.37
N THR A 174 -0.75 1.85 11.44
CA THR A 174 0.14 2.77 12.13
C THR A 174 1.55 2.20 12.23
N TYR A 175 2.54 2.98 11.78
CA TYR A 175 3.96 2.67 11.86
C TYR A 175 4.64 3.56 12.88
N PHE A 176 5.48 2.98 13.72
CA PHE A 176 6.28 3.66 14.72
C PHE A 176 7.73 3.73 14.27
N LEU A 177 8.24 4.94 13.99
CA LEU A 177 9.56 5.16 13.42
C LEU A 177 10.49 5.79 14.44
N ASP A 178 11.71 5.25 14.55
CA ASP A 178 12.77 5.86 15.36
C ASP A 178 13.35 7.13 14.71
N ARG A 179 14.27 7.81 15.41
CA ARG A 179 14.94 9.04 14.92
C ARG A 179 15.73 8.83 13.63
N ALA A 180 16.16 7.60 13.36
CA ALA A 180 16.82 7.26 12.10
C ALA A 180 15.80 6.93 10.98
N GLY A 181 14.49 6.97 11.29
CA GLY A 181 13.39 6.66 10.37
C GLY A 181 13.26 5.17 10.09
N ARG A 182 13.73 4.31 11.00
CA ARG A 182 13.56 2.86 10.90
C ARG A 182 12.28 2.46 11.61
N VAL A 183 11.59 1.49 11.05
CA VAL A 183 10.36 0.97 11.64
C VAL A 183 10.71 0.14 12.90
N ARG A 184 10.12 0.53 14.02
CA ARG A 184 10.25 -0.15 15.32
C ARG A 184 9.06 -1.04 15.63
N ALA A 185 7.88 -0.64 15.16
CA ALA A 185 6.65 -1.40 15.27
C ALA A 185 5.68 -1.02 14.15
N HIS A 186 4.79 -1.95 13.81
CA HIS A 186 3.69 -1.77 12.88
C HIS A 186 2.42 -2.33 13.52
N TRP A 187 1.34 -1.56 13.45
CA TRP A 187 0.04 -1.94 13.95
C TRP A 187 -0.99 -1.93 12.82
N VAL A 188 -1.68 -3.05 12.62
CA VAL A 188 -2.72 -3.22 11.62
C VAL A 188 -4.09 -3.14 12.27
N GLY A 189 -4.94 -2.23 11.80
CA GLY A 189 -6.26 -1.97 12.36
C GLY A 189 -6.26 -0.87 13.41
N GLU A 190 -7.41 -0.70 14.05
CA GLU A 190 -7.62 0.29 15.11
C GLU A 190 -6.65 0.06 16.28
N ILE A 191 -6.00 1.12 16.72
CA ILE A 191 -5.06 1.10 17.85
C ILE A 191 -5.72 1.70 19.09
N ASP A 192 -5.57 1.06 20.24
CA ASP A 192 -6.04 1.60 21.50
C ASP A 192 -5.03 2.53 22.21
N ALA A 193 -5.44 3.15 23.31
CA ALA A 193 -4.62 4.14 24.01
C ALA A 193 -3.34 3.54 24.64
N ASP A 194 -3.42 2.32 25.16
CA ASP A 194 -2.28 1.65 25.80
C ASP A 194 -1.26 1.25 24.73
N GLN A 195 -1.70 0.65 23.63
CA GLN A 195 -0.87 0.31 22.48
C GLN A 195 -0.19 1.53 21.87
N MET A 196 -0.91 2.64 21.75
CA MET A 196 -0.38 3.91 21.25
C MET A 196 0.67 4.48 22.20
N ALA A 197 0.43 4.43 23.51
CA ALA A 197 1.40 4.88 24.51
C ALA A 197 2.68 4.04 24.49
N ASP A 198 2.56 2.71 24.44
CA ASP A 198 3.68 1.78 24.34
C ASP A 198 4.51 2.02 23.07
N GLY A 199 3.84 2.20 21.93
CA GLY A 199 4.49 2.53 20.65
C GLY A 199 5.23 3.87 20.69
N LEU A 200 4.62 4.91 21.31
CA LEU A 200 5.26 6.21 21.49
C LEU A 200 6.51 6.09 22.37
N GLU A 201 6.44 5.41 23.51
CA GLU A 201 7.61 5.20 24.39
C GLU A 201 8.70 4.38 23.69
N LEU A 202 8.34 3.37 22.90
CA LEU A 202 9.28 2.57 22.13
C LEU A 202 10.14 3.42 21.19
N ILE A 203 9.55 4.41 20.48
CA ILE A 203 10.29 5.24 19.53
C ILE A 203 10.99 6.45 20.16
N LEU A 204 10.58 6.84 21.35
CA LEU A 204 11.23 7.88 22.16
C LEU A 204 12.49 7.36 22.87
N SER A 205 12.51 6.08 23.18
CA SER A 205 13.65 5.41 23.80
C SER A 205 14.77 5.14 22.79
N PRO A 206 16.04 5.26 23.19
CA PRO A 206 17.14 4.86 22.32
C PRO A 206 17.02 3.36 22.00
N PRO A 207 17.43 2.91 20.80
CA PRO A 207 17.42 1.49 20.48
C PRO A 207 18.31 0.74 21.50
N SER A 208 17.78 -0.34 22.07
CA SER A 208 18.57 -1.29 22.86
C SER A 208 19.72 -1.83 21.99
N ARG A 209 20.95 -1.77 22.53
CA ARG A 209 22.15 -2.31 21.86
C ARG A 209 22.08 -3.82 21.81
#